data_1aebcf85c3ae46c1325a581ea11eaf66
#
_entry.id   1aebcf85c3ae46c1325a581ea11eaf66
#
_cell.length_a   1.000
_cell.length_b   1.000
_cell.length_c   1.000
_cell.angle_alpha   90.00
_cell.angle_beta   90.00
_cell.angle_gamma   90.00
#
_symmetry.space_group_name_H-M   'P 1'
#
loop_
_entity.id
_entity.type
_entity.pdbx_description
1 polymer ?
#
loop_
_entity_poly.entity_id
_entity_poly.type
_entity_poly.pdbx_seq_one_letter_code
_entity_poly.pdbx_strand_id
1 'polypeptide(L)'
;MYEAKVKIGLKKGVSDPEGANTLKALHLLGFNTVKEAKTIRTIDLLIEGKNENEVKKKVEEMCQRLLTNPVIHTYEIEVKEK
;
A
#
# COMPACT_ATOMS: atom_id res chain seq x y z
N MET A 1 -1.99 -22.38 -4.52
CA MET A 1 -2.15 -21.26 -3.58
C MET A 1 -1.30 -20.10 -4.04
N TYR A 2 -1.81 -18.88 -3.93
CA TYR A 2 -1.09 -17.67 -4.35
C TYR A 2 -0.95 -16.72 -3.19
N GLU A 3 0.13 -15.98 -3.18
CA GLU A 3 0.34 -14.88 -2.24
C GLU A 3 0.20 -13.57 -3.00
N ALA A 4 -0.69 -12.71 -2.54
CA ALA A 4 -0.89 -11.40 -3.13
C ALA A 4 -0.47 -10.33 -2.13
N LYS A 5 0.44 -9.46 -2.53
CA LYS A 5 0.88 -8.34 -1.73
C LYS A 5 0.27 -7.06 -2.30
N VAL A 6 -0.47 -6.34 -1.48
CA VAL A 6 -1.10 -5.09 -1.87
C VAL A 6 -0.45 -3.95 -1.10
N LYS A 7 0.17 -3.03 -1.84
CA LYS A 7 0.75 -1.82 -1.25
C LYS A 7 -0.22 -0.67 -1.49
N ILE A 8 -0.63 -0.01 -0.42
CA ILE A 8 -1.62 1.06 -0.48
C ILE A 8 -0.98 2.36 -0.02
N GLY A 9 -0.97 3.35 -0.89
CA GLY A 9 -0.47 4.69 -0.58
C GLY A 9 -1.54 5.74 -0.75
N LEU A 10 -1.21 6.98 -0.47
CA LEU A 10 -2.10 8.11 -0.65
C LEU A 10 -1.80 8.80 -1.97
N LYS A 11 -2.83 9.27 -2.65
CA LYS A 11 -2.67 10.08 -3.86
C LYS A 11 -2.00 11.40 -3.52
N LYS A 12 -1.32 11.97 -4.51
CA LYS A 12 -0.67 13.27 -4.37
C LYS A 12 -1.70 14.32 -3.91
N GLY A 13 -1.31 15.11 -2.93
CA GLY A 13 -2.18 16.17 -2.38
C GLY A 13 -3.09 15.72 -1.25
N VAL A 14 -3.15 14.42 -0.96
CA VAL A 14 -3.91 13.91 0.17
C VAL A 14 -3.04 13.98 1.43
N SER A 15 -3.60 14.46 2.53
CA SER A 15 -2.89 14.62 3.78
C SER A 15 -2.42 13.29 4.35
N ASP A 16 -1.18 13.25 4.82
CA ASP A 16 -0.57 12.10 5.50
C ASP A 16 0.00 12.56 6.85
N PRO A 17 -0.84 12.74 7.86
CA PRO A 17 -0.38 13.23 9.17
C PRO A 17 0.65 12.35 9.83
N GLU A 18 0.54 11.03 9.66
CA GLU A 18 1.49 10.07 10.24
C GLU A 18 2.88 10.25 9.64
N GLY A 19 2.96 10.33 8.30
CA GLY A 19 4.23 10.58 7.61
C GLY A 19 4.83 11.91 7.99
N ALA A 20 4.01 12.96 8.08
CA ALA A 20 4.46 14.30 8.48
C ALA A 20 5.02 14.30 9.90
N ASN A 21 4.36 13.63 10.83
CA ASN A 21 4.82 13.52 12.21
C ASN A 21 6.13 12.72 12.31
N THR A 22 6.26 11.67 11.52
CA THR A 22 7.50 10.87 11.45
C THR A 22 8.66 11.72 10.96
N LEU A 23 8.45 12.49 9.91
CA LEU A 23 9.47 13.39 9.38
C LEU A 23 9.92 14.41 10.42
N LYS A 24 8.96 15.02 11.09
CA LYS A 24 9.24 16.01 12.14
C LYS A 24 10.03 15.38 13.28
N ALA A 25 9.65 14.19 13.72
CA ALA A 25 10.35 13.49 14.79
C ALA A 25 11.80 13.17 14.40
N LEU A 26 12.01 12.73 13.15
CA LEU A 26 13.35 12.44 12.64
C LEU A 26 14.22 13.69 12.64
N HIS A 27 13.68 14.82 12.22
CA HIS A 27 14.40 16.09 12.23
C HIS A 27 14.77 16.53 13.65
N LEU A 28 13.86 16.33 14.60
CA LEU A 28 14.13 16.64 16.01
C LEU A 28 15.24 15.77 16.59
N LEU A 29 15.41 14.55 16.08
CA LEU A 29 16.48 13.63 16.48
C LEU A 29 17.80 13.91 15.75
N GLY A 30 17.82 14.87 14.86
CA GLY A 30 19.06 15.26 14.15
C GLY A 30 19.20 14.66 12.75
N PHE A 31 18.22 13.91 12.30
CA PHE A 31 18.26 13.29 10.96
C PHE A 31 17.76 14.26 9.88
N ASN A 32 18.49 15.35 9.70
CA ASN A 32 18.05 16.44 8.82
C ASN A 32 18.18 16.14 7.32
N THR A 33 18.82 15.05 6.97
CA THR A 33 18.96 14.65 5.57
C THR A 33 17.72 13.95 5.03
N VAL A 34 16.80 13.54 5.90
CA VAL A 34 15.53 12.94 5.48
C VAL A 34 14.64 14.04 4.91
N LYS A 35 14.26 13.91 3.64
CA LYS A 35 13.46 14.92 2.94
C LYS A 35 11.98 14.65 2.94
N GLU A 36 11.60 13.38 3.07
CA GLU A 36 10.20 12.97 2.99
C GLU A 36 9.98 11.69 3.75
N ALA A 37 8.83 11.55 4.38
CA ALA A 37 8.39 10.32 5.00
C ALA A 37 6.94 10.09 4.61
N LYS A 38 6.65 8.92 4.03
CA LYS A 38 5.30 8.54 3.60
C LYS A 38 4.86 7.30 4.32
N THR A 39 3.60 7.27 4.71
CA THR A 39 3.01 6.08 5.32
C THR A 39 2.39 5.22 4.23
N ILE A 40 2.84 3.98 4.13
CA ILE A 40 2.33 3.02 3.16
C ILE A 40 1.86 1.80 3.94
N ARG A 41 0.63 1.35 3.63
CA ARG A 41 0.08 0.13 4.22
C ARG A 41 0.31 -1.02 3.25
N THR A 42 0.76 -2.16 3.77
CA THR A 42 0.93 -3.37 3.00
C THR A 42 0.03 -4.46 3.57
N ILE A 43 -0.74 -5.11 2.71
CA ILE A 43 -1.61 -6.22 3.08
C ILE A 43 -1.15 -7.46 2.31
N ASP A 44 -0.86 -8.53 3.03
CA ASP A 44 -0.50 -9.81 2.43
C ASP A 44 -1.71 -10.75 2.48
N LEU A 45 -2.09 -11.27 1.33
CA LEU A 45 -3.22 -12.18 1.21
C LEU A 45 -2.74 -13.55 0.75
N LEU A 46 -3.25 -14.60 1.35
CA LEU A 46 -3.06 -15.97 0.86
C LEU A 46 -4.38 -16.38 0.23
N ILE A 47 -4.36 -16.69 -1.06
CA ILE A 47 -5.58 -16.85 -1.82
C ILE A 47 -5.53 -18.05 -2.75
N GLU A 48 -6.63 -18.77 -2.87
CA GLU A 48 -6.78 -19.87 -3.81
C GLU A 48 -7.17 -19.32 -5.18
N GLY A 49 -6.62 -19.90 -6.24
CA GLY A 49 -6.96 -19.50 -7.57
C GLY A 49 -6.36 -20.46 -8.59
N LYS A 50 -6.84 -20.40 -9.81
CA LYS A 50 -6.41 -21.29 -10.89
C LYS A 50 -5.11 -20.83 -11.54
N ASN A 51 -4.94 -19.53 -11.65
CA ASN A 51 -3.75 -18.94 -12.25
C ASN A 51 -3.54 -17.53 -11.74
N GLU A 52 -2.38 -16.98 -12.05
CA GLU A 52 -1.98 -15.67 -11.59
C GLU A 52 -2.92 -14.55 -12.06
N ASN A 53 -3.35 -14.62 -13.32
CA ASN A 53 -4.25 -13.58 -13.87
C ASN A 53 -5.60 -13.54 -13.16
N GLU A 54 -6.16 -14.72 -12.86
CA GLU A 54 -7.42 -14.78 -12.13
C GLU A 54 -7.29 -14.20 -10.73
N VAL A 55 -6.22 -14.58 -10.03
CA VAL A 55 -5.94 -14.09 -8.69
C VAL A 55 -5.77 -12.57 -8.69
N LYS A 56 -5.01 -12.06 -9.65
CA LYS A 56 -4.77 -10.62 -9.77
C LYS A 56 -6.06 -9.85 -9.98
N LYS A 57 -6.95 -10.35 -10.84
CA LYS A 57 -8.24 -9.70 -11.08
C LYS A 57 -9.10 -9.68 -9.83
N LYS A 58 -9.11 -10.77 -9.08
CA LYS A 58 -9.88 -10.83 -7.83
C LYS A 58 -9.33 -9.88 -6.78
N VAL A 59 -8.02 -9.81 -6.65
CA VAL A 59 -7.39 -8.91 -5.69
C VAL A 59 -7.66 -7.46 -6.08
N GLU A 60 -7.63 -7.15 -7.37
CA GLU A 60 -7.97 -5.81 -7.85
C GLU A 60 -9.40 -5.43 -7.50
N GLU A 61 -10.34 -6.35 -7.64
CA GLU A 61 -11.71 -6.14 -7.22
C GLU A 61 -11.81 -5.92 -5.71
N MET A 62 -11.06 -6.68 -4.91
CA MET A 62 -10.99 -6.49 -3.47
C MET A 62 -10.50 -5.08 -3.11
N CYS A 63 -9.48 -4.59 -3.81
CA CYS A 63 -8.96 -3.25 -3.61
C CYS A 63 -10.03 -2.20 -3.87
N GLN A 64 -10.76 -2.33 -4.97
CA GLN A 64 -11.80 -1.37 -5.36
C GLN A 64 -12.97 -1.36 -4.38
N ARG A 65 -13.32 -2.52 -3.82
CA ARG A 65 -14.51 -2.67 -2.98
C ARG A 65 -14.27 -2.52 -1.49
N LEU A 66 -13.09 -2.87 -1.01
CA LEU A 66 -12.83 -2.94 0.43
C LEU A 66 -11.49 -2.40 0.86
N LEU A 67 -10.40 -2.84 0.21
CA LEU A 67 -9.06 -2.61 0.73
C LEU A 67 -8.58 -1.18 0.60
N THR A 68 -9.11 -0.45 -0.38
CA THR A 68 -8.72 0.94 -0.61
C THR A 68 -9.94 1.83 -0.78
N ASN A 69 -9.72 3.12 -0.63
CA ASN A 69 -10.67 4.12 -1.07
C ASN A 69 -10.11 4.71 -2.36
N PRO A 70 -10.67 4.36 -3.54
CA PRO A 70 -10.10 4.80 -4.82
C PRO A 70 -10.02 6.31 -5.01
N VAL A 71 -10.78 7.06 -4.22
CA VAL A 71 -10.75 8.54 -4.28
C VAL A 71 -9.43 9.09 -3.74
N ILE A 72 -8.91 8.48 -2.67
CA ILE A 72 -7.72 9.00 -1.97
C ILE A 72 -6.50 8.09 -2.02
N HIS A 73 -6.68 6.81 -2.39
CA HIS A 73 -5.58 5.84 -2.37
C HIS A 73 -5.06 5.49 -3.75
N THR A 74 -3.76 5.20 -3.82
CA THR A 74 -3.14 4.46 -4.91
C THR A 74 -2.85 3.06 -4.38
N TYR A 75 -2.74 2.08 -5.27
CA TYR A 75 -2.33 0.75 -4.85
C TYR A 75 -1.56 0.01 -5.94
N GLU A 76 -0.72 -0.92 -5.50
CA GLU A 76 0.03 -1.81 -6.37
C GLU A 76 -0.21 -3.24 -5.89
N ILE A 77 -0.36 -4.16 -6.83
CA ILE A 77 -0.62 -5.57 -6.55
C ILE A 77 0.53 -6.41 -7.11
N GLU A 78 1.09 -7.26 -6.26
CA GLU A 78 2.13 -8.20 -6.64
C GLU A 78 1.64 -9.60 -6.30
N VAL A 79 1.62 -10.51 -7.26
CA VAL A 79 1.12 -11.88 -7.08
C VAL A 79 2.24 -12.86 -7.33
N LYS A 80 2.38 -13.83 -6.42
CA LYS A 80 3.35 -14.93 -6.54
C LYS A 80 2.65 -16.25 -6.27
N GLU A 81 3.01 -17.27 -7.03
CA GLU A 81 2.58 -18.61 -6.73
C GLU A 81 3.35 -19.14 -5.53
N LYS A 82 2.64 -19.82 -4.69
CA LYS A 82 3.23 -20.32 -3.45
C LYS A 82 3.05 -21.81 -3.24
#